data_e7db08b932ad958d1e3a301d57763b40
#
_entry.id   e7db08b932ad958d1e3a301d57763b40
#
_cell.length_a   1.000
_cell.length_b   1.000
_cell.length_c   1.000
_cell.angle_alpha   90.00
_cell.angle_beta   90.00
_cell.angle_gamma   90.00
#
_symmetry.space_group_name_H-M   'P 1'
#
loop_
_entity.id
_entity.type
_entity.pdbx_description
1 polymer ?
#
loop_
_entity_poly.entity_id
_entity_poly.type
_entity_poly.pdbx_seq_one_letter_code
_entity_poly.pdbx_strand_id
1 'polypeptide(L)'
;MAKILMVDDSKTSRKILRGILEEEGHEIIGEAVNGKEGFEKYKELRPDITTMDITMPVMDGLEALKKIIEFDNNAKVIMVTAAGQKTKMVDAIKYGAVEFLAKPFEASQIIGILNKVLNS
;
A
#
# COMPACT_ATOMS: atom_id res chain seq x y z
N MET A 1 2.96 -15.09 -7.23
CA MET A 1 2.45 -13.91 -7.93
C MET A 1 1.23 -13.36 -7.21
N ALA A 2 1.21 -12.06 -6.98
CA ALA A 2 0.11 -11.41 -6.29
C ALA A 2 -0.56 -10.35 -7.18
N LYS A 3 -1.84 -10.10 -6.91
CA LYS A 3 -2.58 -8.99 -7.54
C LYS A 3 -2.51 -7.81 -6.60
N ILE A 4 -1.97 -6.70 -7.07
CA ILE A 4 -1.62 -5.55 -6.24
C ILE A 4 -2.35 -4.28 -6.68
N LEU A 5 -2.91 -3.57 -5.70
CA LEU A 5 -3.44 -2.22 -5.87
C LEU A 5 -2.41 -1.24 -5.29
N MET A 6 -2.02 -0.24 -6.06
CA MET A 6 -1.10 0.81 -5.60
C MET A 6 -1.85 2.11 -5.39
N VAL A 7 -1.73 2.68 -4.19
CA VAL A 7 -2.38 3.96 -3.84
C VAL A 7 -1.31 4.96 -3.43
N ASP A 8 -1.08 5.95 -4.28
CA ASP A 8 -0.06 6.98 -4.08
C ASP A 8 -0.39 8.14 -5.02
N ASP A 9 -0.35 9.37 -4.53
CA ASP A 9 -0.65 10.55 -5.36
C ASP A 9 0.50 10.93 -6.29
N SER A 10 1.69 10.36 -6.12
CA SER A 10 2.85 10.62 -6.97
C SER A 10 2.90 9.64 -8.13
N LYS A 11 2.74 10.16 -9.34
CA LYS A 11 2.87 9.36 -10.56
C LYS A 11 4.25 8.72 -10.67
N THR A 12 5.30 9.47 -10.32
CA THR A 12 6.68 8.97 -10.37
C THR A 12 6.88 7.81 -9.39
N SER A 13 6.37 7.94 -8.17
CA SER A 13 6.47 6.87 -7.17
C SER A 13 5.72 5.61 -7.63
N ARG A 14 4.51 5.78 -8.19
CA ARG A 14 3.76 4.63 -8.71
C ARG A 14 4.51 3.93 -9.84
N LYS A 15 5.10 4.70 -10.76
CA LYS A 15 5.85 4.14 -11.89
C LYS A 15 7.05 3.33 -11.42
N ILE A 16 7.80 3.84 -10.46
CA ILE A 16 8.97 3.15 -9.91
C ILE A 16 8.55 1.85 -9.23
N LEU A 17 7.54 1.92 -8.37
CA LEU A 17 7.06 0.75 -7.64
C LEU A 17 6.48 -0.30 -8.60
N ARG A 18 5.68 0.13 -9.57
CA ARG A 18 5.12 -0.77 -10.59
C ARG A 18 6.23 -1.55 -11.30
N GLY A 19 7.29 -0.86 -11.72
CA GLY A 19 8.43 -1.51 -12.39
C GLY A 19 9.06 -2.61 -11.55
N ILE A 20 9.27 -2.34 -10.26
CA ILE A 20 9.86 -3.32 -9.35
C ILE A 20 8.93 -4.53 -9.18
N LEU A 21 7.64 -4.27 -8.95
CA LEU A 21 6.68 -5.34 -8.67
C LEU A 21 6.42 -6.21 -9.91
N GLU A 22 6.29 -5.60 -11.07
CA GLU A 22 6.08 -6.34 -12.32
C GLU A 22 7.30 -7.19 -12.68
N GLU A 23 8.50 -6.69 -12.43
CA GLU A 23 9.73 -7.45 -12.65
C GLU A 23 9.78 -8.70 -11.77
N GLU A 24 9.18 -8.64 -10.58
CA GLU A 24 9.09 -9.79 -9.67
C GLU A 24 7.91 -10.72 -9.99
N GLY A 25 7.20 -10.47 -11.07
CA GLY A 25 6.10 -11.33 -11.51
C GLY A 25 4.76 -11.03 -10.90
N HIS A 26 4.61 -9.90 -10.20
CA HIS A 26 3.31 -9.50 -9.64
C HIS A 26 2.50 -8.72 -10.67
N GLU A 27 1.20 -8.77 -10.52
CA GLU A 27 0.28 -8.05 -11.41
C GLU A 27 -0.29 -6.81 -10.72
N ILE A 28 -0.14 -5.65 -11.33
CA ILE A 28 -0.75 -4.41 -10.83
C ILE A 28 -2.15 -4.32 -11.42
N ILE A 29 -3.16 -4.54 -10.60
CA ILE A 29 -4.55 -4.57 -11.07
C ILE A 29 -5.25 -3.22 -10.96
N GLY A 30 -4.63 -2.24 -10.31
CA GLY A 30 -5.19 -0.90 -10.22
C GLY A 30 -4.22 0.08 -9.59
N GLU A 31 -4.45 1.36 -9.86
CA GLU A 31 -3.73 2.48 -9.25
C GLU A 31 -4.75 3.51 -8.79
N ALA A 32 -4.48 4.15 -7.66
CA ALA A 32 -5.32 5.21 -7.13
C ALA A 32 -4.43 6.38 -6.68
N VAL A 33 -4.97 7.58 -6.70
CA VAL A 33 -4.23 8.81 -6.43
C VAL A 33 -4.55 9.46 -5.09
N ASN A 34 -5.51 8.91 -4.35
CA ASN A 34 -5.86 9.36 -3.01
C ASN A 34 -6.53 8.23 -2.24
N GLY A 35 -6.76 8.45 -0.95
CA GLY A 35 -7.32 7.41 -0.09
C GLY A 35 -8.75 7.02 -0.43
N LYS A 36 -9.57 7.99 -0.87
CA LYS A 36 -10.96 7.72 -1.24
C LYS A 36 -11.01 6.79 -2.45
N GLU A 37 -10.26 7.12 -3.49
CA GLU A 37 -10.16 6.30 -4.70
C GLU A 37 -9.57 4.94 -4.38
N GLY A 38 -8.58 4.90 -3.49
CA GLY A 38 -7.96 3.65 -3.04
C GLY A 38 -8.96 2.72 -2.37
N PHE A 39 -9.77 3.25 -1.46
CA PHE A 39 -10.81 2.46 -0.79
C PHE A 39 -11.86 1.95 -1.79
N GLU A 40 -12.32 2.81 -2.69
CA GLU A 40 -13.30 2.43 -3.69
C GLU A 40 -12.77 1.32 -4.60
N LYS A 41 -11.54 1.44 -5.06
CA LYS A 41 -10.90 0.41 -5.90
C LYS A 41 -10.64 -0.89 -5.11
N TYR A 42 -10.31 -0.79 -3.83
CA TYR A 42 -10.18 -1.98 -3.00
C TYR A 42 -11.46 -2.80 -2.98
N LYS A 43 -12.59 -2.15 -2.78
CA LYS A 43 -13.89 -2.84 -2.75
C LYS A 43 -14.22 -3.49 -4.08
N GLU A 44 -13.87 -2.83 -5.18
CA GLU A 44 -14.14 -3.33 -6.52
C GLU A 44 -13.22 -4.46 -6.93
N LEU A 45 -11.92 -4.28 -6.69
CA LEU A 45 -10.88 -5.17 -7.23
C LEU A 45 -10.48 -6.30 -6.31
N ARG A 46 -10.64 -6.14 -5.00
CA ARG A 46 -10.24 -7.14 -4.00
C ARG A 46 -8.81 -7.65 -4.23
N PRO A 47 -7.80 -6.78 -4.18
CA PRO A 47 -6.41 -7.19 -4.43
C PRO A 47 -5.89 -8.11 -3.33
N ASP A 48 -4.84 -8.85 -3.64
CA ASP A 48 -4.13 -9.66 -2.65
C ASP A 48 -3.33 -8.77 -1.68
N ILE A 49 -2.74 -7.72 -2.21
CA ILE A 49 -1.95 -6.75 -1.45
C ILE A 49 -2.27 -5.34 -1.93
N THR A 50 -2.32 -4.39 -1.01
CA THR A 50 -2.46 -2.97 -1.32
C THR A 50 -1.25 -2.23 -0.76
N THR A 51 -0.59 -1.42 -1.58
CA THR A 51 0.41 -0.47 -1.10
C THR A 51 -0.27 0.88 -0.95
N MET A 52 -0.07 1.55 0.17
CA MET A 52 -0.79 2.77 0.53
C MET A 52 0.16 3.83 1.06
N ASP A 53 0.28 4.95 0.36
CA ASP A 53 0.99 6.11 0.89
C ASP A 53 0.15 6.74 2.02
N ILE A 54 0.81 7.38 2.98
CA ILE A 54 0.11 8.00 4.11
C ILE A 54 -0.43 9.38 3.73
N THR A 55 0.43 10.26 3.22
CA THR A 55 0.04 11.65 2.95
C THR A 55 -0.46 11.81 1.52
N MET A 56 -1.75 12.02 1.36
CA MET A 56 -2.41 12.20 0.08
C MET A 56 -3.54 13.21 0.21
N PRO A 57 -3.93 13.89 -0.88
CA PRO A 57 -5.08 14.80 -0.86
C PRO A 57 -6.40 14.03 -0.73
N VAL A 58 -7.48 14.73 -0.44
CA VAL A 58 -8.85 14.25 -0.34
C VAL A 58 -9.06 13.35 0.89
N MET A 59 -8.35 12.24 0.96
CA MET A 59 -8.37 11.30 2.08
C MET A 59 -6.97 10.72 2.21
N ASP A 60 -6.37 10.83 3.40
CA ASP A 60 -5.03 10.28 3.61
C ASP A 60 -5.04 8.75 3.74
N GLY A 61 -3.84 8.16 3.76
CA GLY A 61 -3.69 6.72 3.78
C GLY A 61 -4.14 6.08 5.09
N LEU A 62 -4.05 6.78 6.22
CA LEU A 62 -4.50 6.22 7.50
C LEU A 62 -6.01 6.07 7.54
N GLU A 63 -6.73 7.07 7.04
CA GLU A 63 -8.19 6.99 6.98
C GLU A 63 -8.64 5.92 6.00
N ALA A 64 -7.99 5.83 4.83
CA ALA A 64 -8.27 4.79 3.86
C ALA A 64 -8.00 3.40 4.43
N LEU A 65 -6.91 3.23 5.17
CA LEU A 65 -6.59 1.98 5.85
C LEU A 65 -7.69 1.56 6.80
N LYS A 66 -8.17 2.48 7.65
CA LYS A 66 -9.28 2.19 8.57
C LYS A 66 -10.51 1.69 7.82
N LYS A 67 -10.88 2.36 6.75
CA LYS A 67 -12.05 1.98 5.95
C LYS A 67 -11.88 0.63 5.29
N ILE A 68 -10.70 0.35 4.78
CA ILE A 68 -10.39 -0.95 4.16
C ILE A 68 -10.50 -2.06 5.19
N ILE A 69 -9.91 -1.88 6.37
CA ILE A 69 -9.93 -2.90 7.42
C ILE A 69 -11.34 -3.11 7.96
N GLU A 70 -12.14 -2.06 8.09
CA GLU A 70 -13.55 -2.19 8.47
C GLU A 70 -14.35 -3.00 7.43
N PHE A 71 -14.04 -2.81 6.16
CA PHE A 71 -14.68 -3.52 5.07
C PHE A 71 -14.22 -4.98 4.97
N ASP A 72 -12.92 -5.21 5.19
CA ASP A 72 -12.28 -6.53 5.08
C ASP A 72 -11.14 -6.60 6.10
N ASN A 73 -11.37 -7.23 7.24
CA ASN A 73 -10.37 -7.30 8.29
C ASN A 73 -9.20 -8.22 7.98
N ASN A 74 -9.25 -8.93 6.85
CA ASN A 74 -8.13 -9.74 6.36
C ASN A 74 -7.31 -9.02 5.29
N ALA A 75 -7.62 -7.76 4.99
CA ALA A 75 -6.90 -6.99 3.99
C ALA A 75 -5.43 -6.88 4.36
N LYS A 76 -4.57 -7.05 3.36
CA LYS A 76 -3.12 -6.92 3.52
C LYS A 76 -2.69 -5.58 2.94
N VAL A 77 -2.51 -4.59 3.81
CA VAL A 77 -2.12 -3.24 3.43
C VAL A 77 -0.71 -2.95 3.92
N ILE A 78 0.17 -2.63 3.00
CA ILE A 78 1.54 -2.21 3.28
C ILE A 78 1.58 -0.69 3.18
N MET A 79 1.87 -0.02 4.29
CA MET A 79 1.99 1.44 4.27
C MET A 79 3.34 1.86 3.73
N VAL A 80 3.34 2.90 2.90
CA VAL A 80 4.58 3.48 2.35
C VAL A 80 4.67 4.90 2.88
N THR A 81 5.73 5.21 3.61
CA THR A 81 5.83 6.47 4.37
C THR A 81 7.01 7.30 3.93
N ALA A 82 6.84 8.63 3.93
CA ALA A 82 7.96 9.54 3.79
C ALA A 82 8.72 9.63 5.12
N ALA A 83 9.96 10.06 5.06
CA ALA A 83 10.78 10.29 6.25
C ALA A 83 10.07 11.25 7.21
N GLY A 84 10.20 10.98 8.52
CA GLY A 84 9.63 11.86 9.55
C GLY A 84 8.20 11.54 9.96
N GLN A 85 7.62 10.45 9.47
CA GLN A 85 6.24 10.07 9.78
C GLN A 85 6.13 8.87 10.72
N LYS A 86 7.07 8.71 11.64
CA LYS A 86 7.10 7.57 12.57
C LYS A 86 5.83 7.43 13.41
N THR A 87 5.27 8.56 13.88
CA THR A 87 4.05 8.54 14.68
C THR A 87 2.89 7.95 13.90
N LYS A 88 2.79 8.32 12.63
CA LYS A 88 1.74 7.81 11.75
C LYS A 88 1.92 6.32 11.45
N MET A 89 3.17 5.83 11.42
CA MET A 89 3.44 4.39 11.26
C MET A 89 2.91 3.59 12.44
N VAL A 90 3.09 4.10 13.67
CA VAL A 90 2.55 3.45 14.87
C VAL A 90 1.03 3.37 14.77
N ASP A 91 0.37 4.45 14.35
CA ASP A 91 -1.08 4.47 14.17
C ASP A 91 -1.51 3.47 13.09
N ALA A 92 -0.76 3.39 11.99
CA ALA A 92 -1.07 2.45 10.91
C ALA A 92 -1.06 1.00 11.39
N ILE A 93 -0.09 0.63 12.21
CA ILE A 93 -0.03 -0.73 12.78
C ILE A 93 -1.25 -0.97 13.68
N LYS A 94 -1.63 -0.01 14.50
CA LYS A 94 -2.83 -0.11 15.34
C LYS A 94 -4.09 -0.30 14.51
N TYR A 95 -4.17 0.31 13.35
CA TYR A 95 -5.35 0.23 12.48
C TYR A 95 -5.36 -0.99 11.57
N GLY A 96 -4.32 -1.83 11.64
CA GLY A 96 -4.31 -3.10 10.96
C GLY A 96 -3.41 -3.23 9.73
N ALA A 97 -2.51 -2.27 9.50
CA ALA A 97 -1.50 -2.44 8.44
C ALA A 97 -0.62 -3.65 8.76
N VAL A 98 -0.32 -4.46 7.74
CA VAL A 98 0.51 -5.67 7.96
C VAL A 98 1.99 -5.36 7.96
N GLU A 99 2.41 -4.30 7.26
CA GLU A 99 3.80 -3.91 7.16
C GLU A 99 3.91 -2.44 6.76
N PHE A 100 5.10 -1.89 6.85
CA PHE A 100 5.37 -0.54 6.37
C PHE A 100 6.74 -0.47 5.72
N LEU A 101 6.93 0.52 4.84
CA LEU A 101 8.15 0.74 4.07
C LEU A 101 8.42 2.24 4.02
N ALA A 102 9.64 2.67 4.39
CA ALA A 102 10.00 4.09 4.37
C ALA A 102 10.59 4.48 3.02
N LYS A 103 10.19 5.63 2.50
CA LYS A 103 10.81 6.24 1.30
C LYS A 103 12.04 7.04 1.72
N PRO A 104 13.12 7.07 0.93
CA PRO A 104 13.32 6.25 -0.26
C PRO A 104 13.65 4.81 0.10
N PHE A 105 13.24 3.88 -0.74
CA PHE A 105 13.49 2.46 -0.49
C PHE A 105 14.20 1.82 -1.68
N GLU A 106 14.88 0.71 -1.43
CA GLU A 106 15.49 -0.10 -2.46
C GLU A 106 14.55 -1.23 -2.87
N ALA A 107 14.72 -1.73 -4.09
CA ALA A 107 13.90 -2.83 -4.60
C ALA A 107 13.92 -4.03 -3.67
N SER A 108 15.09 -4.39 -3.12
CA SER A 108 15.23 -5.52 -2.20
C SER A 108 14.37 -5.38 -0.95
N GLN A 109 14.13 -4.17 -0.47
CA GLN A 109 13.32 -3.93 0.72
C GLN A 109 11.86 -4.25 0.47
N ILE A 110 11.28 -3.74 -0.63
CA ILE A 110 9.88 -4.03 -0.95
C ILE A 110 9.68 -5.50 -1.32
N ILE A 111 10.62 -6.09 -2.04
CA ILE A 111 10.57 -7.50 -2.41
C ILE A 111 10.56 -8.38 -1.15
N GLY A 112 11.43 -8.08 -0.19
CA GLY A 112 11.49 -8.81 1.08
C GLY A 112 10.20 -8.70 1.87
N ILE A 113 9.62 -7.51 1.94
CA ILE A 113 8.34 -7.28 2.63
C ILE A 113 7.20 -8.04 1.96
N LEU A 114 7.13 -8.01 0.63
CA LEU A 114 6.10 -8.74 -0.11
C LEU A 114 6.19 -10.24 0.13
N ASN A 115 7.39 -10.80 0.06
CA ASN A 115 7.59 -12.23 0.30
C ASN A 115 7.18 -12.61 1.71
N LYS A 116 7.51 -11.80 2.70
CA LYS A 116 7.10 -12.01 4.08
C LYS A 116 5.58 -12.00 4.24
N VAL A 117 4.90 -11.04 3.63
CA VAL A 117 3.45 -10.88 3.72
C VAL A 117 2.74 -12.05 3.01
N LEU A 118 3.23 -12.42 1.82
CA LEU A 118 2.61 -13.50 1.04
C LEU A 118 2.81 -14.89 1.66
N ASN A 119 3.85 -15.07 2.47
CA ASN A 119 4.17 -16.35 3.08
C ASN A 119 3.72 -16.48 4.54
N SER A 120 2.94 -15.52 5.02
CA SER A 120 2.45 -15.54 6.40
C SER A 120 1.01 -16.03 6.53
#